data_0f6b7701cea3944bbcc44d1c8d54826b
#
_entry.id   0f6b7701cea3944bbcc44d1c8d54826b
#
_cell.length_a   1.000
_cell.length_b   1.000
_cell.length_c   1.000
_cell.angle_alpha   90.00
_cell.angle_beta   90.00
_cell.angle_gamma   90.00
#
_symmetry.space_group_name_H-M   'P 1'
#
loop_
_entity.id
_entity.type
_entity.pdbx_description
1 polymer ?
#
loop_
_entity_poly.entity_id
_entity_poly.type
_entity_poly.pdbx_seq_one_letter_code
_entity_poly.pdbx_strand_id
1 'polypeptide(L)'
;MSAHNFLRSTTMFSSLVGASFVAMMTAQAADAPVMKAPYAAPGPLPAVSGTNYNLSAFGGYARVSDFGPGLRASGGVLGVGGTVVTPLAYSYGLKLSGLAGVWDGDGFFSGAAHLFWRDPAIGLLGLYGSYTRTNSAVDTDVTRLGIEFQRYLGQYSLEGQIGVEGGDIDSRLYSRLGIGYYLNDNLKLVIGHRYTNHRHLLALGAESVLQTYGNNALTGFVEGRVGSDYGMIWAGFRMYFGGGDKTLIRRHREDDPGNSTTDAADDLWKRSVPASASPLCPPGEVFDPEFGCQFDD
;
A
#
# COMPACT_ATOMS: atom_id res chain seq x y z
N MET A 1 24.77 20.00 13.80
CA MET A 1 24.64 18.90 12.81
C MET A 1 24.43 19.50 11.43
N SER A 2 25.31 19.16 10.49
CA SER A 2 25.51 19.94 9.27
C SER A 2 24.47 19.64 8.19
N ALA A 3 23.95 20.68 7.52
CA ALA A 3 23.04 20.61 6.38
C ALA A 3 23.53 19.70 5.22
N HIS A 4 24.85 19.46 5.15
CA HIS A 4 25.46 18.58 4.14
C HIS A 4 25.03 17.12 4.21
N ASN A 5 24.73 16.58 5.40
CA ASN A 5 24.34 15.17 5.54
C ASN A 5 22.88 14.93 5.13
N PHE A 6 22.02 15.94 5.24
CA PHE A 6 20.62 15.85 4.81
C PHE A 6 20.50 15.76 3.28
N LEU A 7 21.25 16.61 2.57
CA LEU A 7 21.25 16.64 1.09
C LEU A 7 21.79 15.34 0.47
N ARG A 8 22.83 14.73 1.06
CA ARG A 8 23.35 13.45 0.56
C ARG A 8 22.36 12.29 0.70
N SER A 9 21.60 12.27 1.78
CA SER A 9 20.61 11.23 2.05
C SER A 9 19.40 11.33 1.11
N THR A 10 18.97 12.54 0.77
CA THR A 10 17.83 12.78 -0.12
C THR A 10 18.16 12.41 -1.57
N THR A 11 19.40 12.65 -2.01
CA THR A 11 19.85 12.35 -3.37
C THR A 11 19.93 10.83 -3.63
N MET A 12 20.33 10.03 -2.66
CA MET A 12 20.33 8.57 -2.81
C MET A 12 18.92 7.97 -2.94
N PHE A 13 17.96 8.51 -2.20
CA PHE A 13 16.58 8.02 -2.27
C PHE A 13 15.93 8.36 -3.61
N SER A 14 16.17 9.58 -4.12
CA SER A 14 15.66 10.00 -5.41
C SER A 14 16.23 9.18 -6.57
N SER A 15 17.52 8.78 -6.49
CA SER A 15 18.15 7.98 -7.53
C SER A 15 17.67 6.52 -7.56
N LEU A 16 17.35 5.92 -6.42
CA LEU A 16 16.82 4.55 -6.37
C LEU A 16 15.38 4.47 -6.92
N VAL A 17 14.52 5.42 -6.57
CA VAL A 17 13.16 5.51 -7.11
C VAL A 17 13.17 5.71 -8.62
N GLY A 18 14.03 6.59 -9.12
CA GLY A 18 14.16 6.85 -10.54
C GLY A 18 14.67 5.65 -11.33
N ALA A 19 15.66 4.94 -10.81
CA ALA A 19 16.27 3.79 -11.50
C ALA A 19 15.30 2.58 -11.57
N SER A 20 14.51 2.32 -10.53
CA SER A 20 13.54 1.23 -10.53
C SER A 20 12.36 1.49 -11.48
N PHE A 21 11.90 2.73 -11.59
CA PHE A 21 10.86 3.12 -12.55
C PHE A 21 11.33 3.01 -14.00
N VAL A 22 12.55 3.44 -14.29
CA VAL A 22 13.14 3.37 -15.64
C VAL A 22 13.37 1.92 -16.07
N ALA A 23 13.81 1.04 -15.18
CA ALA A 23 14.02 -0.37 -15.50
C ALA A 23 12.73 -1.12 -15.85
N MET A 24 11.59 -0.78 -15.22
CA MET A 24 10.29 -1.33 -15.60
C MET A 24 9.75 -0.80 -16.94
N MET A 25 10.05 0.46 -17.28
CA MET A 25 9.62 1.04 -18.56
C MET A 25 10.41 0.50 -19.75
N THR A 26 11.69 0.17 -19.60
CA THR A 26 12.51 -0.32 -20.71
C THR A 26 12.20 -1.75 -21.13
N ALA A 27 11.66 -2.59 -20.23
CA ALA A 27 11.29 -3.96 -20.54
C ALA A 27 10.06 -4.09 -21.48
N GLN A 28 9.26 -3.03 -21.64
CA GLN A 28 8.07 -3.01 -22.50
C GLN A 28 8.17 -2.12 -23.73
N ALA A 29 9.31 -1.46 -23.97
CA ALA A 29 9.49 -0.56 -25.11
C ALA A 29 9.62 -1.28 -26.46
N ALA A 30 9.55 -2.63 -26.49
CA ALA A 30 9.70 -3.40 -27.73
C ALA A 30 8.44 -3.46 -28.61
N ASP A 31 7.24 -3.26 -28.02
CA ASP A 31 6.00 -3.24 -28.76
C ASP A 31 5.31 -1.87 -28.59
N ALA A 32 5.34 -1.03 -29.62
CA ALA A 32 4.57 0.20 -29.63
C ALA A 32 3.08 -0.12 -29.40
N PRO A 33 2.42 0.51 -28.41
CA PRO A 33 1.04 0.19 -28.11
C PRO A 33 0.15 0.55 -29.31
N VAL A 34 -0.44 -0.45 -29.93
CA VAL A 34 -1.63 -0.22 -30.74
C VAL A 34 -2.69 0.29 -29.77
N MET A 35 -3.07 1.56 -29.90
CA MET A 35 -4.16 2.14 -29.12
C MET A 35 -5.42 1.34 -29.44
N LYS A 36 -5.72 0.31 -28.65
CA LYS A 36 -7.00 -0.36 -28.69
C LYS A 36 -8.08 0.62 -28.22
N ALA A 37 -9.24 0.53 -28.86
CA ALA A 37 -10.43 1.24 -28.43
C ALA A 37 -10.64 1.09 -26.90
N PRO A 38 -11.19 2.12 -26.22
CA PRO A 38 -11.44 2.06 -24.79
C PRO A 38 -12.16 0.77 -24.41
N TYR A 39 -11.77 0.15 -23.29
CA TYR A 39 -12.43 -1.03 -22.75
C TYR A 39 -13.95 -0.80 -22.70
N ALA A 40 -14.64 -1.40 -23.65
CA ALA A 40 -16.11 -1.47 -23.65
C ALA A 40 -16.46 -2.70 -22.82
N ALA A 41 -17.06 -2.52 -21.66
CA ALA A 41 -17.51 -3.64 -20.85
C ALA A 41 -18.53 -4.45 -21.66
N PRO A 42 -18.32 -5.75 -21.84
CA PRO A 42 -19.40 -6.62 -22.28
C PRO A 42 -20.52 -6.51 -21.24
N GLY A 43 -21.79 -6.66 -21.61
CA GLY A 43 -22.98 -6.47 -20.77
C GLY A 43 -22.85 -6.75 -19.26
N PRO A 44 -23.86 -6.67 -18.47
CA PRO A 44 -23.73 -6.73 -17.01
C PRO A 44 -22.90 -7.95 -16.58
N LEU A 45 -21.76 -7.71 -15.91
CA LEU A 45 -20.87 -8.73 -15.39
C LEU A 45 -21.08 -8.91 -13.89
N PRO A 46 -20.86 -10.11 -13.34
CA PRO A 46 -20.92 -10.31 -11.88
C PRO A 46 -19.84 -9.49 -11.18
N ALA A 47 -20.05 -9.15 -9.91
CA ALA A 47 -19.11 -8.40 -9.10
C ALA A 47 -17.71 -9.05 -9.05
N VAL A 48 -17.67 -10.36 -9.04
CA VAL A 48 -16.45 -11.18 -9.12
C VAL A 48 -16.74 -12.31 -10.07
N SER A 49 -15.88 -12.55 -11.06
CA SER A 49 -16.14 -13.55 -12.11
C SER A 49 -16.09 -15.00 -11.60
N GLY A 50 -15.48 -15.21 -10.44
CA GLY A 50 -15.31 -16.50 -9.77
C GLY A 50 -14.33 -16.32 -8.62
N THR A 51 -14.13 -17.36 -7.79
CA THR A 51 -13.13 -17.29 -6.73
C THR A 51 -11.73 -17.21 -7.33
N ASN A 52 -11.01 -16.16 -6.96
CA ASN A 52 -9.68 -15.84 -7.45
C ASN A 52 -8.69 -15.73 -6.31
N TYR A 53 -7.42 -15.96 -6.59
CA TYR A 53 -6.33 -15.81 -5.61
C TYR A 53 -5.16 -15.10 -6.24
N ASN A 54 -4.39 -14.41 -5.41
CA ASN A 54 -3.03 -14.04 -5.77
C ASN A 54 -2.06 -14.34 -4.63
N LEU A 55 -0.80 -14.54 -4.99
CA LEU A 55 0.32 -14.60 -4.06
C LEU A 55 1.38 -13.62 -4.52
N SER A 56 2.02 -12.96 -3.59
CA SER A 56 3.08 -11.99 -3.86
C SER A 56 4.28 -12.20 -2.95
N ALA A 57 5.46 -11.86 -3.49
CA ALA A 57 6.68 -11.73 -2.72
C ALA A 57 7.35 -10.40 -3.10
N PHE A 58 7.89 -9.70 -2.12
CA PHE A 58 8.47 -8.38 -2.33
C PHE A 58 9.66 -8.14 -1.42
N GLY A 59 10.53 -7.23 -1.87
CA GLY A 59 11.63 -6.70 -1.10
C GLY A 59 11.80 -5.21 -1.35
N GLY A 60 12.43 -4.51 -0.42
CA GLY A 60 12.57 -3.08 -0.52
C GLY A 60 13.33 -2.46 0.64
N TYR A 61 13.09 -1.19 0.85
CA TYR A 61 13.73 -0.39 1.89
C TYR A 61 12.75 0.61 2.46
N ALA A 62 12.76 0.75 3.77
CA ALA A 62 11.97 1.76 4.47
C ALA A 62 12.86 2.59 5.41
N ARG A 63 12.52 3.86 5.56
CA ARG A 63 13.21 4.80 6.42
C ARG A 63 12.21 5.70 7.14
N VAL A 64 12.43 5.88 8.43
CA VAL A 64 11.73 6.85 9.27
C VAL A 64 12.77 7.76 9.91
N SER A 65 12.57 9.07 9.83
CA SER A 65 13.54 10.07 10.31
C SER A 65 13.14 10.78 11.58
N ASP A 66 11.91 10.56 12.08
CA ASP A 66 11.41 11.24 13.27
C ASP A 66 10.59 10.30 14.15
N PHE A 67 11.28 9.62 15.08
CA PHE A 67 10.68 8.91 16.21
C PHE A 67 10.84 9.67 17.54
N GLY A 68 11.17 10.95 17.47
CA GLY A 68 11.60 11.77 18.59
C GLY A 68 13.06 12.25 18.42
N PRO A 69 13.59 13.06 19.32
CA PRO A 69 14.92 13.66 19.18
C PRO A 69 16.01 12.60 18.96
N GLY A 70 16.51 12.52 17.71
CA GLY A 70 17.64 11.66 17.35
C GLY A 70 17.31 10.21 17.00
N LEU A 71 16.07 9.76 17.08
CA LEU A 71 15.68 8.39 16.73
C LEU A 71 15.37 8.29 15.24
N ARG A 72 16.09 7.40 14.56
CA ARG A 72 15.89 7.08 13.15
C ARG A 72 15.86 5.56 12.99
N ALA A 73 14.98 5.08 12.18
CA ALA A 73 15.00 3.68 11.77
C ALA A 73 15.07 3.60 10.25
N SER A 74 15.91 2.71 9.77
CA SER A 74 15.97 2.45 8.33
C SER A 74 16.54 1.07 8.10
N GLY A 75 15.97 0.34 7.15
CA GLY A 75 16.44 -1.01 6.87
C GLY A 75 15.73 -1.65 5.71
N GLY A 76 16.20 -2.83 5.34
CA GLY A 76 15.59 -3.68 4.33
C GLY A 76 14.24 -4.18 4.76
N VAL A 77 13.31 -4.25 3.81
CA VAL A 77 12.00 -4.88 3.96
C VAL A 77 11.95 -6.11 3.07
N LEU A 78 11.47 -7.22 3.61
CA LEU A 78 11.19 -8.43 2.84
C LEU A 78 9.87 -9.01 3.31
N GLY A 79 9.03 -9.46 2.37
CA GLY A 79 7.74 -10.02 2.76
C GLY A 79 7.04 -10.80 1.66
N VAL A 80 5.97 -11.46 2.09
CA VAL A 80 5.06 -12.21 1.24
C VAL A 80 3.62 -11.82 1.55
N GLY A 81 2.75 -11.95 0.58
CA GLY A 81 1.33 -11.65 0.76
C GLY A 81 0.44 -12.50 -0.12
N GLY A 82 -0.84 -12.46 0.16
CA GLY A 82 -1.82 -13.17 -0.63
C GLY A 82 -3.22 -12.60 -0.47
N THR A 83 -4.06 -12.87 -1.45
CA THR A 83 -5.44 -12.42 -1.49
C THR A 83 -6.33 -13.55 -1.98
N VAL A 84 -7.52 -13.62 -1.41
CA VAL A 84 -8.64 -14.42 -1.91
C VAL A 84 -9.81 -13.50 -2.16
N VAL A 85 -10.40 -13.58 -3.34
CA VAL A 85 -11.62 -12.84 -3.70
C VAL A 85 -12.66 -13.82 -4.17
N THR A 86 -13.85 -13.74 -3.60
CA THR A 86 -14.94 -14.65 -3.91
C THR A 86 -16.26 -13.91 -4.12
N PRO A 87 -17.11 -14.34 -5.08
CA PRO A 87 -18.46 -13.81 -5.21
C PRO A 87 -19.32 -14.26 -4.02
N LEU A 88 -20.08 -13.36 -3.41
CA LEU A 88 -21.13 -13.69 -2.44
C LEU A 88 -22.51 -13.73 -3.10
N ALA A 89 -22.72 -12.84 -4.07
CA ALA A 89 -23.90 -12.79 -4.92
C ALA A 89 -23.51 -12.14 -6.25
N TYR A 90 -24.47 -12.01 -7.16
CA TYR A 90 -24.18 -11.43 -8.49
C TYR A 90 -23.46 -10.08 -8.44
N SER A 91 -23.91 -9.17 -7.58
CA SER A 91 -23.36 -7.80 -7.45
C SER A 91 -22.49 -7.61 -6.21
N TYR A 92 -22.21 -8.65 -5.43
CA TYR A 92 -21.45 -8.55 -4.17
C TYR A 92 -20.27 -9.50 -4.15
N GLY A 93 -19.15 -9.03 -3.61
CA GLY A 93 -17.95 -9.81 -3.40
C GLY A 93 -17.35 -9.64 -2.02
N LEU A 94 -16.58 -10.62 -1.61
CA LEU A 94 -15.73 -10.62 -0.42
C LEU A 94 -14.28 -10.76 -0.85
N LYS A 95 -13.42 -9.89 -0.34
CA LYS A 95 -11.97 -9.99 -0.48
C LYS A 95 -11.35 -10.12 0.90
N LEU A 96 -10.48 -11.10 1.06
CA LEU A 96 -9.61 -11.28 2.21
C LEU A 96 -8.17 -11.18 1.73
N SER A 97 -7.36 -10.41 2.43
CA SER A 97 -5.93 -10.27 2.13
C SER A 97 -5.10 -10.42 3.39
N GLY A 98 -3.91 -10.96 3.22
CA GLY A 98 -2.92 -11.10 4.27
C GLY A 98 -1.53 -10.81 3.75
N LEU A 99 -0.67 -10.33 4.63
CA LEU A 99 0.71 -10.02 4.33
C LEU A 99 1.55 -10.20 5.59
N ALA A 100 2.75 -10.75 5.44
CA ALA A 100 3.72 -10.87 6.53
C ALA A 100 5.12 -10.61 5.99
N GLY A 101 5.98 -10.08 6.84
CA GLY A 101 7.35 -9.75 6.46
C GLY A 101 8.24 -9.38 7.63
N VAL A 102 9.42 -8.92 7.28
CA VAL A 102 10.41 -8.39 8.21
C VAL A 102 10.90 -7.02 7.73
N TRP A 103 11.13 -6.12 8.64
CA TRP A 103 11.77 -4.83 8.42
C TRP A 103 12.89 -4.64 9.42
N ASP A 104 14.13 -4.61 8.93
CA ASP A 104 15.34 -4.45 9.76
C ASP A 104 15.45 -5.45 10.92
N GLY A 105 14.97 -6.68 10.68
CA GLY A 105 14.93 -7.75 11.68
C GLY A 105 13.62 -7.86 12.47
N ASP A 106 12.79 -6.83 12.48
CA ASP A 106 11.50 -6.80 13.16
C ASP A 106 10.40 -7.40 12.27
N GLY A 107 9.61 -8.32 12.81
CA GLY A 107 8.49 -8.92 12.11
C GLY A 107 7.30 -7.98 12.00
N PHE A 108 6.54 -8.09 10.93
CA PHE A 108 5.23 -7.45 10.80
C PHE A 108 4.25 -8.36 10.06
N PHE A 109 2.97 -8.19 10.35
CA PHE A 109 1.90 -8.78 9.56
C PHE A 109 0.70 -7.85 9.43
N SER A 110 -0.06 -8.01 8.37
CA SER A 110 -1.29 -7.28 8.12
C SER A 110 -2.35 -8.20 7.55
N GLY A 111 -3.60 -8.01 7.96
CA GLY A 111 -4.76 -8.67 7.38
C GLY A 111 -5.85 -7.66 7.09
N ALA A 112 -6.62 -7.87 6.02
CA ALA A 112 -7.75 -7.01 5.68
C ALA A 112 -8.92 -7.81 5.11
N ALA A 113 -10.13 -7.30 5.33
CA ALA A 113 -11.36 -7.80 4.77
C ALA A 113 -12.14 -6.68 4.10
N HIS A 114 -12.71 -6.98 2.93
CA HIS A 114 -13.50 -6.04 2.14
C HIS A 114 -14.81 -6.72 1.74
N LEU A 115 -15.92 -6.11 2.09
CA LEU A 115 -17.24 -6.51 1.63
C LEU A 115 -17.77 -5.43 0.70
N PHE A 116 -17.98 -5.75 -0.57
CA PHE A 116 -18.27 -4.73 -1.57
C PHE A 116 -19.38 -5.12 -2.54
N TRP A 117 -20.14 -4.12 -2.96
CA TRP A 117 -20.87 -4.09 -4.21
C TRP A 117 -19.92 -3.67 -5.34
N ARG A 118 -20.03 -4.30 -6.50
CA ARG A 118 -19.26 -3.91 -7.69
C ARG A 118 -20.05 -4.16 -8.97
N ASP A 119 -19.96 -3.19 -9.85
CA ASP A 119 -20.22 -3.33 -11.27
C ASP A 119 -18.89 -3.10 -12.01
N PRO A 120 -18.31 -4.12 -12.69
CA PRO A 120 -17.03 -4.00 -13.39
C PRO A 120 -16.95 -2.91 -14.45
N ALA A 121 -18.10 -2.43 -14.98
CA ALA A 121 -18.16 -1.33 -15.92
C ALA A 121 -18.20 0.04 -15.23
N ILE A 122 -18.67 0.10 -14.00
CA ILE A 122 -18.99 1.36 -13.30
C ILE A 122 -18.01 1.65 -12.17
N GLY A 123 -17.83 0.68 -11.24
CA GLY A 123 -17.03 0.88 -10.05
C GLY A 123 -17.38 -0.06 -8.91
N LEU A 124 -16.92 0.29 -7.72
CA LEU A 124 -17.06 -0.47 -6.48
C LEU A 124 -17.43 0.47 -5.33
N LEU A 125 -18.24 0.01 -4.42
CA LEU A 125 -18.52 0.62 -3.13
C LEU A 125 -18.54 -0.48 -2.06
N GLY A 126 -17.80 -0.30 -0.96
CA GLY A 126 -17.66 -1.34 0.03
C GLY A 126 -17.36 -0.85 1.43
N LEU A 127 -17.39 -1.82 2.34
CA LEU A 127 -16.88 -1.73 3.70
C LEU A 127 -15.50 -2.38 3.75
N TYR A 128 -14.64 -1.79 4.54
CA TYR A 128 -13.26 -2.19 4.69
C TYR A 128 -12.87 -2.25 6.16
N GLY A 129 -12.16 -3.31 6.55
CA GLY A 129 -11.53 -3.42 7.85
C GLY A 129 -10.15 -4.04 7.72
N SER A 130 -9.17 -3.54 8.47
CA SER A 130 -7.83 -4.11 8.51
C SER A 130 -7.22 -4.07 9.89
N TYR A 131 -6.22 -4.93 10.07
CA TYR A 131 -5.37 -5.00 11.24
C TYR A 131 -3.93 -5.18 10.77
N THR A 132 -3.03 -4.37 11.32
CA THR A 132 -1.58 -4.47 11.10
C THR A 132 -0.88 -4.51 12.45
N ARG A 133 0.04 -5.45 12.64
CA ARG A 133 0.92 -5.54 13.80
C ARG A 133 2.37 -5.46 13.36
N THR A 134 3.13 -4.65 14.04
CA THR A 134 4.59 -4.56 13.89
C THR A 134 5.22 -5.02 15.21
N ASN A 135 6.02 -6.08 15.15
CA ASN A 135 6.75 -6.61 16.30
C ASN A 135 8.13 -5.95 16.32
N SER A 136 8.29 -4.93 17.14
CA SER A 136 9.57 -4.25 17.38
C SER A 136 9.85 -4.23 18.87
N ALA A 137 10.81 -3.44 19.34
CA ALA A 137 11.07 -3.27 20.78
C ALA A 137 9.80 -2.91 21.56
N VAL A 138 8.83 -2.25 20.93
CA VAL A 138 7.45 -2.10 21.41
C VAL A 138 6.53 -2.49 20.26
N ASP A 139 5.76 -3.55 20.50
CA ASP A 139 4.74 -3.99 19.54
C ASP A 139 3.75 -2.86 19.28
N THR A 140 3.33 -2.71 18.02
CA THR A 140 2.37 -1.68 17.63
C THR A 140 1.26 -2.28 16.79
N ASP A 141 0.05 -2.15 17.28
CA ASP A 141 -1.17 -2.61 16.61
C ASP A 141 -1.91 -1.42 15.99
N VAL A 142 -2.29 -1.55 14.72
CA VAL A 142 -3.10 -0.57 14.00
C VAL A 142 -4.33 -1.26 13.43
N THR A 143 -5.50 -0.79 13.81
CA THR A 143 -6.78 -1.27 13.29
C THR A 143 -7.46 -0.17 12.48
N ARG A 144 -8.10 -0.52 11.37
CA ARG A 144 -8.91 0.39 10.56
C ARG A 144 -10.28 -0.17 10.29
N LEU A 145 -11.25 0.74 10.23
CA LEU A 145 -12.60 0.46 9.75
C LEU A 145 -13.07 1.65 8.92
N GLY A 146 -13.62 1.38 7.74
CA GLY A 146 -14.05 2.45 6.86
C GLY A 146 -14.87 1.98 5.66
N ILE A 147 -15.11 2.92 4.79
CA ILE A 147 -15.73 2.70 3.49
C ILE A 147 -14.67 2.82 2.39
N GLU A 148 -14.85 2.07 1.31
CA GLU A 148 -14.02 2.13 0.12
C GLU A 148 -14.88 2.36 -1.11
N PHE A 149 -14.31 3.01 -2.10
CA PHE A 149 -14.95 3.20 -3.38
C PHE A 149 -13.93 3.15 -4.53
N GLN A 150 -14.42 2.74 -5.70
CA GLN A 150 -13.69 2.87 -6.96
C GLN A 150 -14.65 3.36 -8.04
N ARG A 151 -14.13 4.18 -8.97
CA ARG A 151 -14.84 4.58 -10.18
C ARG A 151 -13.98 4.27 -11.38
N TYR A 152 -14.56 3.56 -12.35
CA TYR A 152 -13.87 3.16 -13.59
C TYR A 152 -14.22 4.12 -14.71
N LEU A 153 -13.21 4.69 -15.35
CA LEU A 153 -13.36 5.73 -16.40
C LEU A 153 -12.40 5.41 -17.56
N GLY A 154 -12.80 4.51 -18.45
CA GLY A 154 -11.92 4.05 -19.52
C GLY A 154 -10.62 3.45 -18.97
N GLN A 155 -9.48 4.03 -19.27
CA GLN A 155 -8.17 3.60 -18.76
C GLN A 155 -7.85 4.13 -17.35
N TYR A 156 -8.72 4.92 -16.73
CA TYR A 156 -8.53 5.43 -15.39
C TYR A 156 -9.36 4.66 -14.37
N SER A 157 -8.83 4.55 -13.17
CA SER A 157 -9.55 4.10 -11.97
C SER A 157 -9.31 5.11 -10.87
N LEU A 158 -10.36 5.79 -10.41
CA LEU A 158 -10.32 6.58 -9.19
C LEU A 158 -10.59 5.65 -8.02
N GLU A 159 -9.73 5.64 -7.03
CA GLU A 159 -9.80 4.74 -5.89
C GLU A 159 -9.76 5.56 -4.59
N GLY A 160 -10.58 5.21 -3.61
CA GLY A 160 -10.58 5.89 -2.33
C GLY A 160 -11.02 5.01 -1.17
N GLN A 161 -10.57 5.39 0.01
CA GLN A 161 -11.02 4.89 1.30
C GLN A 161 -11.05 6.04 2.30
N ILE A 162 -12.01 6.01 3.21
CA ILE A 162 -12.10 6.92 4.34
C ILE A 162 -12.69 6.16 5.54
N GLY A 163 -12.16 6.41 6.72
CA GLY A 163 -12.59 5.73 7.93
C GLY A 163 -11.84 6.19 9.15
N VAL A 164 -11.89 5.35 10.18
CA VAL A 164 -11.17 5.56 11.44
C VAL A 164 -10.06 4.53 11.58
N GLU A 165 -8.95 4.95 12.15
CA GLU A 165 -7.85 4.10 12.56
C GLU A 165 -7.62 4.27 14.07
N GLY A 166 -7.10 3.24 14.72
CA GLY A 166 -6.78 3.20 16.15
C GLY A 166 -6.01 1.94 16.50
N GLY A 167 -5.98 1.58 17.75
CA GLY A 167 -5.18 0.49 18.31
C GLY A 167 -4.19 1.06 19.32
N ASP A 168 -2.91 0.75 19.18
CA ASP A 168 -1.84 1.36 20.00
C ASP A 168 -1.49 2.79 19.55
N ILE A 169 -2.18 3.29 18.53
CA ILE A 169 -2.16 4.68 18.10
C ILE A 169 -3.48 5.35 18.49
N ASP A 170 -3.48 6.66 18.62
CA ASP A 170 -4.71 7.41 18.90
C ASP A 170 -5.75 7.19 17.82
N SER A 171 -7.01 7.05 18.25
CA SER A 171 -8.15 6.90 17.33
C SER A 171 -8.34 8.16 16.50
N ARG A 172 -8.31 8.04 15.18
CA ARG A 172 -8.29 9.17 14.24
C ARG A 172 -8.96 8.83 12.92
N LEU A 173 -9.25 9.89 12.18
CA LEU A 173 -9.62 9.77 10.78
C LEU A 173 -8.41 9.35 9.96
N TYR A 174 -8.62 8.42 9.01
CA TYR A 174 -7.68 8.15 7.94
C TYR A 174 -8.36 8.27 6.58
N SER A 175 -7.56 8.54 5.55
CA SER A 175 -8.06 8.52 4.17
C SER A 175 -6.98 8.10 3.17
N ARG A 176 -7.43 7.47 2.09
CA ARG A 176 -6.62 7.14 0.91
C ARG A 176 -7.37 7.60 -0.33
N LEU A 177 -6.70 8.33 -1.18
CA LEU A 177 -7.20 8.72 -2.50
C LEU A 177 -6.13 8.38 -3.53
N GLY A 178 -6.50 7.85 -4.66
CA GLY A 178 -5.57 7.50 -5.72
C GLY A 178 -6.21 7.49 -7.09
N ILE A 179 -5.37 7.74 -8.08
CA ILE A 179 -5.70 7.61 -9.50
C ILE A 179 -4.80 6.53 -10.07
N GLY A 180 -5.39 5.47 -10.57
CA GLY A 180 -4.73 4.45 -11.37
C GLY A 180 -4.93 4.76 -12.86
N TYR A 181 -3.87 4.76 -13.63
CA TYR A 181 -3.89 4.93 -15.07
C TYR A 181 -3.30 3.70 -15.75
N TYR A 182 -4.07 3.07 -16.60
CA TYR A 182 -3.60 1.96 -17.43
C TYR A 182 -3.01 2.51 -18.72
N LEU A 183 -1.67 2.56 -18.80
CA LEU A 183 -0.94 3.00 -19.98
C LEU A 183 -1.23 2.10 -21.18
N ASN A 184 -1.39 0.82 -20.92
CA ASN A 184 -2.01 -0.19 -21.76
C ASN A 184 -2.76 -1.19 -20.88
N ASP A 185 -3.46 -2.16 -21.46
CA ASP A 185 -4.31 -3.10 -20.72
C ASP A 185 -3.52 -3.94 -19.67
N ASN A 186 -2.18 -3.98 -19.75
CA ASN A 186 -1.29 -4.79 -18.93
C ASN A 186 -0.27 -3.99 -18.09
N LEU A 187 -0.32 -2.65 -18.12
CA LEU A 187 0.52 -1.77 -17.32
C LEU A 187 -0.32 -0.71 -16.62
N LYS A 188 -0.37 -0.76 -15.28
CA LYS A 188 -1.03 0.24 -14.42
C LYS A 188 0.03 1.10 -13.74
N LEU A 189 -0.18 2.40 -13.74
CA LEU A 189 0.53 3.38 -12.92
C LEU A 189 -0.44 3.93 -11.87
N VAL A 190 0.07 4.24 -10.68
CA VAL A 190 -0.75 4.78 -9.58
C VAL A 190 -0.05 5.97 -8.98
N ILE A 191 -0.82 7.04 -8.77
CA ILE A 191 -0.45 8.16 -7.93
C ILE A 191 -1.56 8.39 -6.91
N GLY A 192 -1.22 8.69 -5.67
CA GLY A 192 -2.23 8.86 -4.64
C GLY A 192 -1.73 9.61 -3.42
N HIS A 193 -2.67 9.98 -2.59
CA HIS A 193 -2.46 10.63 -1.31
C HIS A 193 -2.95 9.72 -0.19
N ARG A 194 -2.23 9.72 0.93
CA ARG A 194 -2.60 9.04 2.17
C ARG A 194 -2.59 10.06 3.30
N TYR A 195 -3.62 10.01 4.11
CA TYR A 195 -3.66 10.72 5.39
C TYR A 195 -3.85 9.68 6.50
N THR A 196 -2.88 9.55 7.36
CA THR A 196 -2.83 8.54 8.41
C THR A 196 -1.94 9.03 9.55
N ASN A 197 -2.40 8.88 10.79
CA ASN A 197 -1.70 9.33 12.01
C ASN A 197 -1.14 10.77 11.90
N HIS A 198 -2.00 11.74 11.51
CA HIS A 198 -1.67 13.16 11.26
C HIS A 198 -0.62 13.43 10.17
N ARG A 199 -0.30 12.44 9.33
CA ARG A 199 0.72 12.60 8.29
C ARG A 199 0.12 12.45 6.91
N HIS A 200 0.65 13.26 6.02
CA HIS A 200 0.34 13.21 4.60
C HIS A 200 1.46 12.45 3.88
N LEU A 201 1.09 11.44 3.10
CA LEU A 201 2.03 10.67 2.30
C LEU A 201 1.61 10.74 0.83
N LEU A 202 2.58 10.96 -0.04
CA LEU A 202 2.44 10.67 -1.47
C LEU A 202 2.63 9.16 -1.67
N ALA A 203 1.71 8.53 -2.37
CA ALA A 203 1.79 7.14 -2.76
C ALA A 203 2.01 7.03 -4.27
N LEU A 204 2.96 6.22 -4.66
CA LEU A 204 3.27 5.92 -6.05
C LEU A 204 3.27 4.42 -6.26
N GLY A 205 2.90 3.96 -7.46
CA GLY A 205 2.92 2.55 -7.78
C GLY A 205 2.92 2.29 -9.28
N ALA A 206 3.42 1.12 -9.64
CA ALA A 206 3.26 0.56 -10.97
C ALA A 206 3.11 -0.95 -10.87
N GLU A 207 2.32 -1.54 -11.73
CA GLU A 207 2.18 -2.99 -11.89
C GLU A 207 2.06 -3.33 -13.37
N SER A 208 2.78 -4.36 -13.80
CA SER A 208 2.80 -4.82 -15.17
C SER A 208 2.72 -6.34 -15.25
N VAL A 209 1.93 -6.85 -16.19
CA VAL A 209 2.00 -8.27 -16.58
C VAL A 209 3.33 -8.52 -17.28
N LEU A 210 4.11 -9.46 -16.72
CA LEU A 210 5.39 -9.89 -17.29
C LEU A 210 5.17 -11.11 -18.17
N GLN A 211 4.30 -12.03 -17.73
CA GLN A 211 4.04 -13.27 -18.46
C GLN A 211 2.69 -13.87 -18.06
N THR A 212 2.08 -14.56 -19.00
CA THR A 212 0.86 -15.35 -18.77
C THR A 212 1.17 -16.84 -18.96
N TYR A 213 0.56 -17.67 -18.11
CA TYR A 213 0.73 -19.13 -18.11
C TYR A 213 -0.67 -19.77 -18.06
N GLY A 214 -1.25 -20.08 -19.19
CA GLY A 214 -2.63 -20.56 -19.25
C GLY A 214 -3.59 -19.57 -18.59
N ASN A 215 -4.26 -19.97 -17.52
CA ASN A 215 -5.21 -19.12 -16.80
C ASN A 215 -4.54 -18.18 -15.77
N ASN A 216 -3.23 -18.23 -15.61
CA ASN A 216 -2.50 -17.48 -14.58
C ASN A 216 -1.71 -16.32 -15.20
N ALA A 217 -1.40 -15.29 -14.41
CA ALA A 217 -0.55 -14.20 -14.84
C ALA A 217 0.49 -13.85 -13.76
N LEU A 218 1.74 -13.77 -14.17
CA LEU A 218 2.81 -13.22 -13.36
C LEU A 218 2.93 -11.72 -13.65
N THR A 219 2.86 -10.92 -12.61
CA THR A 219 3.08 -9.47 -12.67
C THR A 219 4.33 -9.09 -11.87
N GLY A 220 4.99 -8.02 -12.28
CA GLY A 220 5.95 -7.28 -11.48
C GLY A 220 5.30 -6.02 -10.97
N PHE A 221 5.60 -5.63 -9.75
CA PHE A 221 5.10 -4.38 -9.17
C PHE A 221 6.17 -3.61 -8.41
N VAL A 222 5.96 -2.31 -8.29
CA VAL A 222 6.72 -1.41 -7.42
C VAL A 222 5.75 -0.48 -6.73
N GLU A 223 5.99 -0.23 -5.45
CA GLU A 223 5.22 0.72 -4.64
C GLU A 223 6.16 1.59 -3.82
N GLY A 224 5.78 2.85 -3.64
CA GLY A 224 6.50 3.82 -2.82
C GLY A 224 5.57 4.69 -1.99
N ARG A 225 6.09 5.13 -0.86
CA ARG A 225 5.46 6.09 0.03
C ARG A 225 6.48 7.16 0.38
N VAL A 226 6.09 8.42 0.31
CA VAL A 226 6.97 9.55 0.66
C VAL A 226 6.16 10.55 1.46
N GLY A 227 6.66 10.89 2.64
CA GLY A 227 6.18 11.95 3.53
C GLY A 227 7.35 12.76 4.06
N SER A 228 7.09 13.67 4.99
CA SER A 228 8.14 14.51 5.61
C SER A 228 9.20 13.66 6.32
N ASP A 229 8.77 12.64 7.04
CA ASP A 229 9.62 11.86 7.95
C ASP A 229 9.65 10.38 7.61
N TYR A 230 8.95 9.98 6.56
CA TYR A 230 8.82 8.60 6.12
C TYR A 230 9.10 8.48 4.62
N GLY A 231 9.89 7.50 4.28
CA GLY A 231 10.09 7.08 2.90
C GLY A 231 10.18 5.57 2.83
N MET A 232 9.47 4.96 1.88
CA MET A 232 9.51 3.53 1.63
C MET A 232 9.41 3.27 0.13
N ILE A 233 10.15 2.29 -0.32
CA ILE A 233 10.00 1.68 -1.64
C ILE A 233 10.15 0.17 -1.50
N TRP A 234 9.25 -0.56 -2.13
CA TRP A 234 9.42 -1.99 -2.36
C TRP A 234 9.00 -2.38 -3.77
N ALA A 235 9.54 -3.50 -4.23
CA ALA A 235 9.21 -4.08 -5.51
C ALA A 235 9.11 -5.60 -5.35
N GLY A 236 8.36 -6.23 -6.24
CA GLY A 236 8.15 -7.66 -6.14
C GLY A 236 7.42 -8.25 -7.32
N PHE A 237 7.03 -9.48 -7.15
CA PHE A 237 6.25 -10.25 -8.11
C PHE A 237 4.94 -10.68 -7.48
N ARG A 238 3.89 -10.72 -8.31
CA ARG A 238 2.58 -11.24 -7.94
C ARG A 238 2.11 -12.24 -8.97
N MET A 239 1.68 -13.41 -8.51
CA MET A 239 1.08 -14.43 -9.33
C MET A 239 -0.43 -14.41 -9.12
N TYR A 240 -1.18 -14.10 -10.13
CA TYR A 240 -2.63 -14.25 -10.17
C TYR A 240 -2.98 -15.64 -10.67
N PHE A 241 -3.85 -16.33 -9.93
CA PHE A 241 -4.34 -17.67 -10.27
C PHE A 241 -5.78 -17.56 -10.78
N GLY A 242 -6.06 -18.23 -11.88
CA GLY A 242 -7.37 -18.16 -12.54
C GLY A 242 -7.53 -16.91 -13.41
N GLY A 243 -8.76 -16.60 -13.79
CA GLY A 243 -9.09 -15.42 -14.60
C GLY A 243 -8.88 -15.59 -16.10
N GLY A 244 -8.37 -16.72 -16.57
CA GLY A 244 -8.17 -16.97 -18.01
C GLY A 244 -7.16 -16.03 -18.64
N ASP A 245 -7.42 -15.62 -19.88
CA ASP A 245 -6.61 -14.72 -20.70
C ASP A 245 -6.83 -13.23 -20.41
N LYS A 246 -7.39 -12.90 -19.22
CA LYS A 246 -7.68 -11.51 -18.85
C LYS A 246 -6.41 -10.67 -18.76
N THR A 247 -6.50 -9.48 -19.31
CA THR A 247 -5.51 -8.42 -19.12
C THR A 247 -5.52 -7.90 -17.68
N LEU A 248 -4.50 -7.14 -17.27
CA LEU A 248 -4.40 -6.60 -15.92
C LEU A 248 -5.59 -5.71 -15.53
N ILE A 249 -6.04 -4.85 -16.44
CA ILE A 249 -7.21 -3.99 -16.19
C ILE A 249 -8.48 -4.82 -15.94
N ARG A 250 -8.66 -5.92 -16.69
CA ARG A 250 -9.79 -6.82 -16.48
C ARG A 250 -9.67 -7.59 -15.17
N ARG A 251 -8.47 -8.08 -14.82
CA ARG A 251 -8.24 -8.73 -13.51
C ARG A 251 -8.59 -7.81 -12.36
N HIS A 252 -8.18 -6.54 -12.41
CA HIS A 252 -8.49 -5.58 -11.37
C HIS A 252 -9.98 -5.19 -11.28
N ARG A 253 -10.70 -5.18 -12.40
CA ARG A 253 -12.11 -4.78 -12.44
C ARG A 253 -13.09 -5.93 -12.29
N GLU A 254 -12.72 -7.14 -12.70
CA GLU A 254 -13.61 -8.29 -12.73
C GLU A 254 -13.28 -9.33 -11.65
N ASP A 255 -12.04 -9.37 -11.16
CA ASP A 255 -11.56 -10.39 -10.24
C ASP A 255 -11.11 -9.79 -8.90
N ASP A 256 -9.94 -9.17 -8.83
CA ASP A 256 -9.31 -8.68 -7.61
C ASP A 256 -9.20 -7.15 -7.58
N PRO A 257 -10.10 -6.44 -6.88
CA PRO A 257 -10.06 -5.00 -6.79
C PRO A 257 -8.93 -4.52 -5.87
N GLY A 258 -8.02 -3.71 -6.42
CA GLY A 258 -6.97 -3.05 -5.68
C GLY A 258 -5.79 -3.95 -5.29
N ASN A 259 -4.85 -3.40 -4.54
CA ASN A 259 -3.67 -4.11 -4.08
C ASN A 259 -3.75 -4.48 -2.59
N SER A 260 -3.12 -5.58 -2.21
CA SER A 260 -3.15 -6.12 -0.85
C SER A 260 -2.03 -5.61 0.06
N THR A 261 -1.04 -4.91 -0.50
CA THR A 261 0.16 -4.50 0.26
C THR A 261 0.03 -3.14 0.94
N THR A 262 -1.04 -2.42 0.66
CA THR A 262 -1.15 -0.98 0.94
C THR A 262 -1.14 -0.65 2.43
N ASP A 263 -1.81 -1.44 3.28
CA ASP A 263 -1.92 -1.09 4.71
C ASP A 263 -0.60 -1.22 5.44
N ALA A 264 0.09 -2.35 5.25
CA ALA A 264 1.42 -2.52 5.83
C ALA A 264 2.37 -1.41 5.35
N ALA A 265 2.29 -1.02 4.06
CA ALA A 265 3.07 0.10 3.53
C ALA A 265 2.78 1.43 4.21
N ASP A 266 1.54 1.64 4.61
CA ASP A 266 1.11 2.85 5.31
C ASP A 266 1.40 2.79 6.83
N ASP A 267 1.73 1.62 7.39
CA ASP A 267 1.82 1.38 8.85
C ASP A 267 3.23 1.09 9.38
N LEU A 268 4.17 0.62 8.54
CA LEU A 268 5.52 0.23 9.00
C LEU A 268 6.24 1.31 9.82
N TRP A 269 5.96 2.58 9.57
CA TRP A 269 6.58 3.68 10.30
C TRP A 269 5.89 4.00 11.62
N LYS A 270 4.68 3.46 11.86
CA LYS A 270 3.94 3.68 13.09
C LYS A 270 4.50 2.73 14.15
N ARG A 271 5.26 3.27 15.06
CA ARG A 271 5.79 2.55 16.22
C ARG A 271 5.36 3.30 17.45
N SER A 272 4.90 2.59 18.46
CA SER A 272 4.76 3.17 19.79
C SER A 272 6.15 3.48 20.32
N VAL A 273 6.35 4.70 20.79
CA VAL A 273 7.57 5.06 21.49
C VAL A 273 7.51 4.39 22.85
N PRO A 274 8.51 3.56 23.26
CA PRO A 274 8.52 3.00 24.61
C PRO A 274 8.41 4.15 25.63
N ALA A 275 7.63 3.96 26.68
CA ALA A 275 7.60 4.92 27.80
C ALA A 275 9.00 5.18 28.37
N SER A 276 9.93 4.21 28.21
CA SER A 276 11.36 4.36 28.55
C SER A 276 12.17 5.20 27.56
N ALA A 277 11.62 5.52 26.39
CA ALA A 277 12.22 6.45 25.40
C ALA A 277 11.68 7.88 25.54
N SER A 278 10.84 8.16 26.51
CA SER A 278 10.66 9.53 26.99
C SER A 278 12.05 10.12 27.20
N PRO A 279 12.36 11.31 26.65
CA PRO A 279 13.65 11.94 26.92
C PRO A 279 13.88 11.88 28.42
N LEU A 280 15.06 11.36 28.83
CA LEU A 280 15.44 11.37 30.24
C LEU A 280 15.42 12.84 30.68
N CYS A 281 14.37 13.20 31.35
CA CYS A 281 14.32 14.53 31.95
C CYS A 281 15.40 14.65 33.00
N PRO A 282 15.98 15.84 33.20
CA PRO A 282 16.88 16.10 34.32
C PRO A 282 16.28 15.65 35.67
N PRO A 283 17.08 15.28 36.66
CA PRO A 283 16.57 14.90 37.95
C PRO A 283 15.64 15.96 38.56
N GLY A 284 14.40 15.58 38.85
CA GLY A 284 13.34 16.48 39.34
C GLY A 284 12.37 17.01 38.29
N GLU A 285 12.49 16.58 37.04
CA GLU A 285 11.54 16.91 35.99
C GLU A 285 10.81 15.65 35.51
N VAL A 286 9.51 15.79 35.18
CA VAL A 286 8.67 14.76 34.59
C VAL A 286 8.43 15.14 33.13
N PHE A 287 8.47 14.16 32.24
CA PHE A 287 8.21 14.39 30.81
C PHE A 287 6.70 14.55 30.56
N ASP A 288 6.32 15.74 30.09
CA ASP A 288 4.98 16.02 29.56
C ASP A 288 5.03 15.91 28.02
N PRO A 289 4.15 15.10 27.39
CA PRO A 289 4.12 14.93 25.93
C PRO A 289 3.85 16.20 25.15
N GLU A 290 3.20 17.20 25.76
CA GLU A 290 2.80 18.46 25.10
C GLU A 290 3.81 19.58 25.35
N PHE A 291 4.47 19.58 26.51
CA PHE A 291 5.34 20.68 26.96
C PHE A 291 6.80 20.27 27.20
N GLY A 292 7.15 19.00 27.03
CA GLY A 292 8.50 18.49 27.31
C GLY A 292 8.77 18.25 28.79
N CYS A 293 10.04 18.32 29.20
CA CYS A 293 10.41 18.11 30.61
C CYS A 293 9.96 19.30 31.48
N GLN A 294 9.14 19.05 32.51
CA GLN A 294 8.64 20.05 33.46
C GLN A 294 8.90 19.61 34.90
N PHE A 295 9.07 20.56 35.80
CA PHE A 295 9.16 20.26 37.24
C PHE A 295 7.85 19.71 37.72
N ASP A 296 7.92 18.63 38.50
CA ASP A 296 6.79 18.04 39.20
C ASP A 296 6.44 18.98 40.39
N ASP A 297 5.34 19.75 40.26
CA ASP A 297 4.84 20.68 41.29
C ASP A 297 4.12 19.98 42.42
#